data_cc5a7f54e45f55c7601ba178c758fcce
#
_entry.id   cc5a7f54e45f55c7601ba178c758fcce
#
_cell.length_a   1.000
_cell.length_b   1.000
_cell.length_c   1.000
_cell.angle_alpha   90.00
_cell.angle_beta   90.00
_cell.angle_gamma   90.00
#
_symmetry.space_group_name_H-M   'P 1'
#
loop_
_entity.id
_entity.type
_entity.pdbx_description
1 polymer ?
#
loop_
_entity_poly.entity_id
_entity_poly.type
_entity_poly.pdbx_seq_one_letter_code
_entity_poly.pdbx_strand_id
1 'polypeptide(L)'
;MSADSLAFDSFVLAASTDTLAVEPDAREHADAVEFRLDLADDPIDQLAGYDGELPVIATNRAAWEAGGADDETERLGTLETALEYDAVAAVDLELGALAATEPAADTDEARRVRSAAREQGVPVIASVHDFDTTP
;
A
#
# COMPACT_ATOMS: atom_id res chain seq x y z
N MET A 1 -6.97 16.15 -11.41
CA MET A 1 -5.72 16.44 -10.67
C MET A 1 -5.50 15.34 -9.65
N SER A 2 -4.31 14.82 -9.59
CA SER A 2 -3.98 13.76 -8.63
C SER A 2 -4.00 14.30 -7.20
N ALA A 3 -4.10 13.41 -6.22
CA ALA A 3 -3.93 13.76 -4.82
C ALA A 3 -2.54 14.34 -4.58
N ASP A 4 -2.38 15.09 -3.50
CA ASP A 4 -1.10 15.67 -3.16
C ASP A 4 -0.06 14.57 -2.96
N SER A 5 1.16 14.81 -3.43
CA SER A 5 2.27 13.90 -3.23
C SER A 5 2.64 13.82 -1.75
N LEU A 6 2.99 12.62 -1.30
CA LEU A 6 3.52 12.44 0.05
C LEU A 6 5.01 12.74 0.06
N ALA A 7 5.41 13.72 0.87
CA ALA A 7 6.81 14.04 1.11
C ALA A 7 7.19 13.46 2.48
N PHE A 8 8.00 12.42 2.49
CA PHE A 8 8.40 11.76 3.73
C PHE A 8 9.59 12.45 4.41
N ASP A 9 9.74 13.76 4.19
CA ASP A 9 10.70 14.61 4.89
C ASP A 9 10.15 15.17 6.21
N SER A 10 8.90 14.86 6.52
CA SER A 10 8.24 15.25 7.75
C SER A 10 7.38 14.08 8.24
N PHE A 11 6.82 14.22 9.46
CA PHE A 11 5.95 13.21 10.04
C PHE A 11 4.66 13.06 9.23
N VAL A 12 4.31 11.83 8.87
CA VAL A 12 3.08 11.51 8.15
C VAL A 12 2.22 10.61 9.02
N LEU A 13 0.99 11.04 9.31
CA LEU A 13 0.03 10.24 10.05
C LEU A 13 -0.97 9.63 9.07
N ALA A 14 -0.99 8.32 8.97
CA ALA A 14 -1.89 7.60 8.08
C ALA A 14 -2.99 6.90 8.85
N ALA A 15 -4.24 7.05 8.40
CA ALA A 15 -5.37 6.30 8.94
C ALA A 15 -5.55 5.02 8.12
N SER A 16 -5.41 3.87 8.78
CA SER A 16 -5.56 2.57 8.13
C SER A 16 -7.03 2.18 8.01
N THR A 17 -7.44 1.71 6.83
CA THR A 17 -8.82 1.33 6.60
C THR A 17 -8.94 0.23 5.53
N ASP A 18 -10.04 -0.50 5.58
CA ASP A 18 -10.43 -1.46 4.55
C ASP A 18 -11.48 -0.88 3.58
N THR A 19 -11.85 0.39 3.76
CA THR A 19 -12.79 1.07 2.86
C THR A 19 -12.45 2.54 2.71
N LEU A 20 -12.39 3.01 1.47
CA LEU A 20 -12.12 4.43 1.18
C LEU A 20 -13.31 5.33 1.56
N ALA A 21 -14.47 4.76 1.87
CA ALA A 21 -15.65 5.53 2.30
C ALA A 21 -15.41 6.30 3.61
N VAL A 22 -14.42 5.91 4.43
CA VAL A 22 -14.11 6.59 5.69
C VAL A 22 -13.20 7.81 5.50
N GLU A 23 -12.68 8.04 4.31
CA GLU A 23 -11.71 9.10 4.05
C GLU A 23 -12.17 10.48 4.52
N PRO A 24 -13.44 10.90 4.26
CA PRO A 24 -13.88 12.23 4.74
C PRO A 24 -13.74 12.41 6.25
N ASP A 25 -13.98 11.35 7.03
CA ASP A 25 -13.86 11.41 8.48
C ASP A 25 -12.42 11.48 8.96
N ALA A 26 -11.48 11.01 8.14
CA ALA A 26 -10.06 11.00 8.48
C ALA A 26 -9.36 12.34 8.23
N ARG A 27 -9.95 13.23 7.42
CA ARG A 27 -9.29 14.46 6.97
C ARG A 27 -8.83 15.38 8.09
N GLU A 28 -9.53 15.38 9.22
CA GLU A 28 -9.25 16.30 10.33
C GLU A 28 -8.04 15.87 11.16
N HIS A 29 -7.61 14.60 11.07
CA HIS A 29 -6.58 14.07 11.95
C HIS A 29 -5.57 13.14 11.27
N ALA A 30 -5.61 13.03 9.94
CA ALA A 30 -4.64 12.22 9.21
C ALA A 30 -4.15 12.97 7.98
N ASP A 31 -2.93 12.64 7.57
CA ASP A 31 -2.29 13.21 6.36
C ASP A 31 -2.51 12.33 5.14
N ALA A 32 -2.85 11.07 5.34
CA ALA A 32 -3.04 10.07 4.30
C ALA A 32 -3.97 8.98 4.79
N VAL A 33 -4.50 8.20 3.84
CA VAL A 33 -5.24 6.98 4.15
C VAL A 33 -4.37 5.80 3.72
N GLU A 34 -4.11 4.88 4.64
CA GLU A 34 -3.54 3.59 4.27
C GLU A 34 -4.69 2.66 3.91
N PHE A 35 -4.81 2.33 2.63
CA PHE A 35 -5.88 1.47 2.15
C PHE A 35 -5.41 0.03 2.09
N ARG A 36 -5.99 -0.81 2.96
CA ARG A 36 -5.68 -2.24 3.07
C ARG A 36 -6.43 -3.01 1.99
N LEU A 37 -5.77 -3.22 0.84
CA LEU A 37 -6.35 -3.96 -0.28
C LEU A 37 -6.70 -5.40 0.09
N ASP A 38 -5.90 -6.00 0.97
CA ASP A 38 -6.07 -7.38 1.42
C ASP A 38 -7.33 -7.60 2.27
N LEU A 39 -7.87 -6.52 2.84
CA LEU A 39 -9.07 -6.57 3.69
C LEU A 39 -10.30 -5.95 3.02
N ALA A 40 -10.11 -5.32 1.87
CA ALA A 40 -11.16 -4.54 1.21
C ALA A 40 -12.01 -5.40 0.27
N ASP A 41 -13.28 -5.03 0.14
CA ASP A 41 -14.14 -5.55 -0.91
C ASP A 41 -13.91 -4.75 -2.19
N ASP A 42 -13.62 -5.43 -3.30
CA ASP A 42 -13.41 -4.81 -4.62
C ASP A 42 -12.44 -3.61 -4.56
N PRO A 43 -11.19 -3.80 -4.09
CA PRO A 43 -10.29 -2.68 -3.82
C PRO A 43 -9.96 -1.84 -5.06
N ILE A 44 -9.83 -2.45 -6.22
CA ILE A 44 -9.51 -1.70 -7.45
C ILE A 44 -10.70 -0.83 -7.87
N ASP A 45 -11.92 -1.34 -7.72
CA ASP A 45 -13.13 -0.55 -8.00
C ASP A 45 -13.23 0.65 -7.04
N GLN A 46 -12.85 0.46 -5.78
CA GLN A 46 -12.83 1.58 -4.82
C GLN A 46 -11.80 2.64 -5.23
N LEU A 47 -10.62 2.24 -5.67
CA LEU A 47 -9.61 3.19 -6.16
C LEU A 47 -10.11 3.92 -7.40
N ALA A 48 -10.76 3.22 -8.32
CA ALA A 48 -11.28 3.83 -9.54
C ALA A 48 -12.35 4.88 -9.25
N GLY A 49 -13.14 4.67 -8.21
CA GLY A 49 -14.19 5.61 -7.81
C GLY A 49 -13.77 6.64 -6.78
N TYR A 50 -12.52 6.61 -6.31
CA TYR A 50 -12.07 7.50 -5.25
C TYR A 50 -11.94 8.94 -5.75
N ASP A 51 -12.61 9.86 -5.08
CA ASP A 51 -12.57 11.30 -5.36
C ASP A 51 -12.28 12.12 -4.11
N GLY A 52 -11.68 11.50 -3.09
CA GLY A 52 -11.36 12.14 -1.83
C GLY A 52 -10.18 13.11 -1.91
N GLU A 53 -9.89 13.74 -0.80
CA GLU A 53 -8.84 14.76 -0.70
C GLU A 53 -7.49 14.18 -0.22
N LEU A 54 -7.53 13.14 0.62
CA LEU A 54 -6.29 12.58 1.17
C LEU A 54 -5.60 11.66 0.16
N PRO A 55 -4.27 11.71 0.08
CA PRO A 55 -3.52 10.75 -0.71
C PRO A 55 -3.65 9.35 -0.12
N VAL A 56 -3.54 8.33 -0.96
CA VAL A 56 -3.70 6.92 -0.59
C VAL A 56 -2.35 6.23 -0.55
N ILE A 57 -2.06 5.54 0.53
CA ILE A 57 -0.98 4.57 0.62
C ILE A 57 -1.61 3.20 0.35
N ALA A 58 -1.21 2.54 -0.73
CA ALA A 58 -1.75 1.23 -1.07
C ALA A 58 -0.93 0.14 -0.36
N THR A 59 -1.61 -0.66 0.45
CA THR A 59 -1.01 -1.78 1.19
C THR A 59 -1.79 -3.05 0.87
N ASN A 60 -1.11 -4.08 0.42
CA ASN A 60 -1.71 -5.40 0.21
C ASN A 60 -0.91 -6.43 1.01
N ARG A 61 -1.26 -6.54 2.32
CA ARG A 61 -0.43 -7.26 3.29
C ARG A 61 -0.43 -8.76 3.04
N ALA A 62 0.77 -9.31 2.94
CA ALA A 62 0.99 -10.73 2.73
C ALA A 62 0.51 -11.56 3.92
N ALA A 63 -0.02 -12.75 3.64
CA ALA A 63 -0.45 -13.68 4.68
C ALA A 63 0.71 -14.08 5.60
N TRP A 64 1.92 -14.15 5.08
CA TRP A 64 3.11 -14.50 5.88
C TRP A 64 3.54 -13.35 6.82
N GLU A 65 2.90 -12.18 6.74
CA GLU A 65 3.01 -11.11 7.75
C GLU A 65 1.64 -10.76 8.34
N ALA A 66 0.83 -11.78 8.56
CA ALA A 66 -0.49 -11.67 9.19
C ALA A 66 -1.52 -10.85 8.39
N GLY A 67 -1.32 -10.68 7.10
CA GLY A 67 -2.28 -10.03 6.21
C GLY A 67 -3.31 -11.00 5.65
N GLY A 68 -4.25 -10.46 4.87
CA GLY A 68 -5.31 -11.24 4.23
C GLY A 68 -4.98 -11.77 2.85
N ALA A 69 -3.86 -11.33 2.24
CA ALA A 69 -3.51 -11.73 0.87
C ALA A 69 -2.70 -13.02 0.88
N ASP A 70 -3.34 -14.13 0.48
CA ASP A 70 -2.76 -15.46 0.56
C ASP A 70 -2.18 -15.97 -0.77
N ASP A 71 -2.35 -15.25 -1.87
CA ASP A 71 -1.75 -15.55 -3.17
C ASP A 71 -0.70 -14.49 -3.49
N GLU A 72 0.58 -14.88 -3.46
CA GLU A 72 1.70 -13.94 -3.58
C GLU A 72 1.74 -13.23 -4.94
N THR A 73 1.52 -13.96 -6.02
CA THR A 73 1.52 -13.37 -7.36
C THR A 73 0.34 -12.41 -7.54
N GLU A 74 -0.85 -12.81 -7.11
CA GLU A 74 -2.04 -11.97 -7.18
C GLU A 74 -1.88 -10.72 -6.33
N ARG A 75 -1.34 -10.86 -5.12
CA ARG A 75 -1.10 -9.77 -4.19
C ARG A 75 -0.26 -8.66 -4.81
N LEU A 76 0.86 -9.05 -5.38
CA LEU A 76 1.80 -8.11 -5.97
C LEU A 76 1.27 -7.53 -7.28
N GLY A 77 0.55 -8.33 -8.06
CA GLY A 77 -0.13 -7.85 -9.27
C GLY A 77 -1.20 -6.81 -8.96
N THR A 78 -1.91 -6.97 -7.87
CA THR A 78 -2.91 -5.98 -7.42
C THR A 78 -2.24 -4.67 -7.04
N LEU A 79 -1.09 -4.71 -6.34
CA LEU A 79 -0.32 -3.50 -6.03
C LEU A 79 0.14 -2.80 -7.30
N GLU A 80 0.62 -3.54 -8.29
CA GLU A 80 1.04 -2.97 -9.56
C GLU A 80 -0.14 -2.28 -10.25
N THR A 81 -1.31 -2.90 -10.25
CA THR A 81 -2.52 -2.29 -10.80
C THR A 81 -2.90 -1.02 -10.05
N ALA A 82 -2.76 -1.01 -8.72
CA ALA A 82 -3.08 0.16 -7.91
C ALA A 82 -2.23 1.37 -8.29
N LEU A 83 -1.01 1.17 -8.77
CA LEU A 83 -0.14 2.25 -9.22
C LEU A 83 -0.69 3.03 -10.41
N GLU A 84 -1.67 2.49 -11.13
CA GLU A 84 -2.29 3.18 -12.26
C GLU A 84 -3.22 4.32 -11.83
N TYR A 85 -3.54 4.40 -10.54
CA TYR A 85 -4.50 5.40 -10.02
C TYR A 85 -3.75 6.57 -9.39
N ASP A 86 -4.06 7.79 -9.83
CA ASP A 86 -3.39 9.01 -9.40
C ASP A 86 -3.46 9.25 -7.89
N ALA A 87 -4.52 8.77 -7.24
CA ALA A 87 -4.68 8.93 -5.80
C ALA A 87 -3.66 8.13 -5.00
N VAL A 88 -3.07 7.08 -5.57
CA VAL A 88 -2.07 6.27 -4.90
C VAL A 88 -0.75 7.02 -4.90
N ALA A 89 -0.39 7.55 -3.73
CA ALA A 89 0.77 8.39 -3.54
C ALA A 89 1.97 7.64 -2.95
N ALA A 90 1.76 6.43 -2.46
CA ALA A 90 2.81 5.53 -1.97
C ALA A 90 2.30 4.09 -1.97
N VAL A 91 3.21 3.14 -2.06
CA VAL A 91 2.89 1.71 -1.89
C VAL A 91 3.75 1.12 -0.78
N ASP A 92 3.17 0.19 -0.05
CA ASP A 92 3.85 -0.55 1.02
C ASP A 92 4.29 -1.91 0.47
N LEU A 93 5.57 -2.24 0.64
CA LEU A 93 6.13 -3.54 0.29
C LEU A 93 6.87 -4.10 1.50
N GLU A 94 6.66 -5.36 1.78
CA GLU A 94 7.34 -6.04 2.88
C GLU A 94 8.84 -6.11 2.62
N LEU A 95 9.64 -5.74 3.60
CA LEU A 95 11.10 -5.79 3.50
C LEU A 95 11.59 -7.21 3.19
N GLY A 96 10.96 -8.22 3.79
CA GLY A 96 11.30 -9.62 3.55
C GLY A 96 11.18 -10.04 2.09
N ALA A 97 10.21 -9.45 1.37
CA ALA A 97 10.06 -9.71 -0.06
C ALA A 97 11.15 -9.00 -0.87
N LEU A 98 11.44 -7.74 -0.55
CA LEU A 98 12.43 -6.94 -1.28
C LEU A 98 13.87 -7.44 -1.04
N ALA A 99 14.16 -7.88 0.17
CA ALA A 99 15.49 -8.32 0.58
C ALA A 99 15.73 -9.82 0.37
N ALA A 100 14.73 -10.56 -0.10
CA ALA A 100 14.79 -12.00 -0.33
C ALA A 100 15.09 -12.80 0.96
N THR A 101 14.54 -12.35 2.08
CA THR A 101 14.71 -13.01 3.38
C THR A 101 13.52 -13.87 3.78
N GLU A 102 12.42 -13.82 3.03
CA GLU A 102 11.21 -14.59 3.28
C GLU A 102 10.97 -15.59 2.15
N PRO A 103 11.06 -16.92 2.44
CA PRO A 103 10.89 -17.94 1.38
C PRO A 103 9.51 -17.93 0.71
N ALA A 104 8.47 -17.48 1.41
CA ALA A 104 7.10 -17.41 0.85
C ALA A 104 6.91 -16.24 -0.11
N ALA A 105 7.84 -15.29 -0.14
CA ALA A 105 7.73 -14.10 -0.96
C ALA A 105 8.16 -14.36 -2.40
N ASP A 106 7.50 -13.67 -3.33
CA ASP A 106 7.95 -13.58 -4.72
C ASP A 106 8.82 -12.31 -4.86
N THR A 107 10.10 -12.47 -4.61
CA THR A 107 11.05 -11.34 -4.60
C THR A 107 11.16 -10.66 -5.96
N ASP A 108 11.17 -11.42 -7.04
CA ASP A 108 11.29 -10.85 -8.38
C ASP A 108 10.08 -9.96 -8.70
N GLU A 109 8.88 -10.42 -8.37
CA GLU A 109 7.67 -9.64 -8.58
C GLU A 109 7.61 -8.43 -7.66
N ALA A 110 8.03 -8.57 -6.39
CA ALA A 110 8.09 -7.44 -5.46
C ALA A 110 9.03 -6.35 -5.96
N ARG A 111 10.18 -6.74 -6.48
CA ARG A 111 11.15 -5.79 -7.06
C ARG A 111 10.63 -5.15 -8.34
N ARG A 112 9.81 -5.86 -9.09
CA ARG A 112 9.14 -5.32 -10.27
C ARG A 112 8.12 -4.25 -9.89
N VAL A 113 7.34 -4.48 -8.85
CA VAL A 113 6.41 -3.47 -8.31
C VAL A 113 7.19 -2.23 -7.87
N ARG A 114 8.30 -2.43 -7.15
CA ARG A 114 9.17 -1.32 -6.72
C ARG A 114 9.68 -0.51 -7.91
N SER A 115 10.11 -1.18 -8.97
CA SER A 115 10.59 -0.51 -10.18
C SER A 115 9.48 0.28 -10.87
N ALA A 116 8.28 -0.29 -10.97
CA ALA A 116 7.12 0.38 -11.54
C ALA A 116 6.76 1.64 -10.74
N ALA A 117 6.77 1.55 -9.41
CA ALA A 117 6.52 2.69 -8.55
C ALA A 117 7.56 3.80 -8.76
N ARG A 118 8.83 3.41 -8.82
CA ARG A 118 9.94 4.35 -9.05
C ARG A 118 9.80 5.07 -10.39
N GLU A 119 9.42 4.37 -11.43
CA GLU A 119 9.21 4.96 -12.76
C GLU A 119 8.10 5.99 -12.78
N GLN A 120 7.11 5.83 -11.90
CA GLN A 120 5.98 6.75 -11.79
C GLN A 120 6.20 7.83 -10.73
N GLY A 121 7.35 7.82 -10.05
CA GLY A 121 7.64 8.77 -8.98
C GLY A 121 6.86 8.50 -7.69
N VAL A 122 6.40 7.27 -7.49
CA VAL A 122 5.64 6.86 -6.31
C VAL A 122 6.58 6.26 -5.27
N PRO A 123 6.67 6.83 -4.06
CA PRO A 123 7.51 6.28 -3.00
C PRO A 123 7.09 4.87 -2.58
N VAL A 124 8.08 4.08 -2.18
CA VAL A 124 7.87 2.74 -1.62
C VAL A 124 8.20 2.78 -0.13
N ILE A 125 7.27 2.31 0.68
CA ILE A 125 7.48 2.11 2.12
C ILE A 125 7.85 0.65 2.33
N ALA A 126 9.07 0.41 2.84
CA ALA A 126 9.49 -0.95 3.18
C ALA A 126 9.10 -1.23 4.63
N SER A 127 8.33 -2.29 4.86
CA SER A 127 7.74 -2.56 6.16
C SER A 127 8.10 -3.92 6.70
N VAL A 128 8.07 -4.04 8.03
CA VAL A 128 8.25 -5.31 8.76
C VAL A 128 7.16 -5.40 9.82
N HIS A 129 6.50 -6.54 9.88
CA HIS A 129 5.47 -6.82 10.88
C HIS A 129 5.81 -8.12 11.59
N ASP A 130 6.01 -8.05 12.90
CA ASP A 130 6.32 -9.20 13.74
C ASP A 130 5.46 -9.08 15.01
N PHE A 131 4.58 -10.05 15.20
CA PHE A 131 3.65 -10.07 16.31
C PHE A 131 4.13 -10.96 17.48
N ASP A 132 5.25 -11.67 17.30
CA ASP A 132 5.81 -12.57 18.29
C ASP A 132 6.99 -11.94 19.04
N THR A 133 7.79 -11.12 18.36
CA THR A 133 8.94 -10.45 18.95
C THR A 133 8.95 -8.98 18.55
N THR A 134 9.60 -8.14 19.36
CA THR A 134 9.82 -6.75 18.99
C THR A 134 10.95 -6.69 17.96
N PRO A 135 10.71 -6.08 16.80
CA PRO A 135 11.75 -5.94 15.78
C PRO A 135 12.91 -5.09 16.25
#